data_c6ce9d6c0acc43807f3ed12db58f60da
#
_entry.id   c6ce9d6c0acc43807f3ed12db58f60da
#
_cell.length_a   1.000
_cell.length_b   1.000
_cell.length_c   1.000
_cell.angle_alpha   90.00
_cell.angle_beta   90.00
_cell.angle_gamma   90.00
#
_symmetry.space_group_name_H-M   'P 1'
#
loop_
_entity.id
_entity.type
_entity.pdbx_description
1 polymer ?
#
loop_
_entity_poly.entity_id
_entity_poly.type
_entity_poly.pdbx_seq_one_letter_code
_entity_poly.pdbx_strand_id
1 'polypeptide(L)'
;MKHTKRFAFLAVAAAVLLGATACGGGGAATGSDDKGPIKFGIIADLTGATGDVGTPYNEGMLGYIDSANAKGGIEGRKLEAQSNDYAYKVPAAEELYKKYVAAGAVVIQGWGTGDSEALRKKVASDLLPFMSASYAEILTDPKESPYNFVVAPTYSDQMRVALNWIAKDAGGKAEVAVFHSDSPFGTAPVADGQKWITEKALTLGYKAYQMPKTPNQIGLLTQAKAQGAKYIVIQNVSSPAAQVAKDIKAQGLDMKIVCLNWCSDELFVKTAGADAAEGTVMVQPFAPPSTNKAGHKEVADYLTSKGSSLEAKGLHYVQGWYTMHVMAQGMQTVLKAGDELTGENIKKALETMAAVDTGGVTNEVKFTAESHRGSTGSGVYQVKGGQLTELEANAKP
;
A
#
# COMPACT_ATOMS: atom_id res chain seq x y z
N MET A 1 44.52 39.47 56.39
CA MET A 1 44.27 38.89 57.74
C MET A 1 43.68 37.54 57.46
N LYS A 2 44.54 36.47 57.54
CA LYS A 2 44.64 35.47 58.60
C LYS A 2 43.24 34.82 58.85
N HIS A 3 42.99 33.53 58.68
CA HIS A 3 43.69 32.38 59.22
C HIS A 3 43.38 31.10 58.48
N THR A 4 44.44 30.34 58.24
CA THR A 4 44.54 28.91 58.04
C THR A 4 44.00 28.11 59.23
N LYS A 5 43.46 26.91 58.99
CA LYS A 5 43.75 25.71 59.81
C LYS A 5 43.45 24.43 59.08
N ARG A 6 44.46 23.58 59.18
CA ARG A 6 44.71 22.21 58.68
C ARG A 6 44.17 21.15 59.65
N PHE A 7 44.35 19.88 59.23
CA PHE A 7 44.36 18.57 59.93
C PHE A 7 43.01 17.80 59.88
N ALA A 8 42.95 16.48 59.71
CA ALA A 8 43.97 15.45 59.64
C ALA A 8 43.38 14.19 59.00
N PHE A 9 44.27 13.34 58.46
CA PHE A 9 44.09 11.96 58.05
C PHE A 9 43.55 11.03 59.11
N LEU A 10 42.75 10.02 58.74
CA LEU A 10 42.83 8.69 59.38
C LEU A 10 42.38 7.61 58.36
N ALA A 11 43.36 6.77 57.97
CA ALA A 11 43.19 5.52 57.24
C ALA A 11 42.96 4.43 58.29
N VAL A 12 42.02 3.52 58.00
CA VAL A 12 42.01 2.19 58.63
C VAL A 12 41.74 1.15 57.54
N ALA A 13 42.67 0.23 57.47
CA ALA A 13 42.66 -0.91 56.53
C ALA A 13 42.10 -2.17 57.23
N ALA A 14 41.73 -3.10 56.36
CA ALA A 14 41.66 -4.55 56.53
C ALA A 14 40.43 -5.20 57.19
N ALA A 15 39.73 -6.08 56.48
CA ALA A 15 39.98 -7.51 56.60
C ALA A 15 39.14 -8.32 55.58
N VAL A 16 39.81 -9.20 54.90
CA VAL A 16 39.33 -10.28 54.05
C VAL A 16 38.65 -11.35 54.93
N LEU A 17 37.47 -11.83 54.48
CA LEU A 17 37.00 -13.16 54.87
C LEU A 17 36.29 -13.81 53.70
N LEU A 18 36.94 -14.85 53.15
CA LEU A 18 36.38 -15.84 52.24
C LEU A 18 35.34 -16.67 53.00
N GLY A 19 34.18 -16.81 52.37
CA GLY A 19 33.16 -17.77 52.76
C GLY A 19 32.51 -18.37 51.54
N ALA A 20 33.03 -19.48 51.06
CA ALA A 20 32.39 -20.34 50.08
C ALA A 20 31.27 -21.14 50.74
N THR A 21 30.04 -20.97 50.24
CA THR A 21 29.00 -21.98 50.39
C THR A 21 28.24 -22.11 49.09
N ALA A 22 28.45 -23.24 48.44
CA ALA A 22 27.60 -23.75 47.37
C ALA A 22 26.30 -24.25 47.99
N CYS A 23 25.16 -23.92 47.35
CA CYS A 23 24.05 -24.85 47.14
C CYS A 23 22.89 -24.18 46.36
N GLY A 24 22.61 -24.66 45.20
CA GLY A 24 21.33 -25.03 44.62
C GLY A 24 20.15 -24.06 44.72
N GLY A 25 19.80 -23.45 43.60
CA GLY A 25 18.53 -22.79 43.39
C GLY A 25 18.44 -22.41 41.94
N GLY A 26 17.76 -23.23 41.12
CA GLY A 26 17.47 -22.92 39.73
C GLY A 26 16.69 -21.61 39.62
N GLY A 27 17.38 -20.52 39.42
CA GLY A 27 16.82 -19.28 38.97
C GLY A 27 16.63 -19.40 37.45
N ALA A 28 15.36 -19.54 37.00
CA ALA A 28 15.04 -19.32 35.62
C ALA A 28 15.63 -17.95 35.23
N ALA A 29 16.62 -17.96 34.36
CA ALA A 29 17.07 -16.75 33.71
C ALA A 29 15.88 -16.25 32.87
N THR A 30 15.13 -15.34 33.46
CA THR A 30 14.27 -14.43 32.66
C THR A 30 15.22 -13.52 31.91
N GLY A 31 15.81 -14.04 30.84
CA GLY A 31 16.42 -13.22 29.83
C GLY A 31 15.33 -12.40 29.19
N SER A 32 15.07 -11.22 29.72
CA SER A 32 14.47 -10.16 28.95
C SER A 32 15.53 -9.71 27.94
N ASP A 33 15.64 -10.45 26.83
CA ASP A 33 16.25 -9.94 25.62
C ASP A 33 15.39 -8.76 25.16
N ASP A 34 15.65 -7.59 25.75
CA ASP A 34 15.10 -6.32 25.29
C ASP A 34 15.79 -5.97 23.95
N LYS A 35 15.33 -6.62 22.90
CA LYS A 35 15.82 -6.42 21.53
C LYS A 35 15.41 -5.08 20.95
N GLY A 36 15.01 -4.11 21.75
CA GLY A 36 14.62 -2.76 21.32
C GLY A 36 13.45 -2.72 20.33
N PRO A 37 13.05 -1.54 19.84
CA PRO A 37 11.97 -1.40 18.88
C PRO A 37 12.35 -1.96 17.49
N ILE A 38 11.34 -2.34 16.72
CA ILE A 38 11.46 -2.72 15.32
C ILE A 38 11.44 -1.43 14.49
N LYS A 39 12.58 -1.08 13.90
CA LYS A 39 12.75 0.14 13.10
C LYS A 39 12.46 -0.13 11.64
N PHE A 40 11.72 0.78 10.99
CA PHE A 40 11.48 0.73 9.55
C PHE A 40 11.15 2.11 8.97
N GLY A 41 11.24 2.21 7.64
CA GLY A 41 10.97 3.45 6.91
C GLY A 41 9.65 3.41 6.16
N ILE A 42 8.99 4.56 6.06
CA ILE A 42 7.83 4.77 5.20
C ILE A 42 8.15 5.94 4.26
N ILE A 43 8.23 5.65 2.96
CA ILE A 43 8.33 6.64 1.89
C ILE A 43 6.90 6.96 1.47
N ALA A 44 6.43 8.18 1.76
CA ALA A 44 5.04 8.58 1.55
C ALA A 44 4.93 9.77 0.60
N ASP A 45 3.93 9.79 -0.28
CA ASP A 45 3.55 11.00 -1.01
C ASP A 45 2.40 11.70 -0.28
N LEU A 46 2.72 12.81 0.36
CA LEU A 46 1.76 13.61 1.13
C LEU A 46 1.41 14.93 0.42
N THR A 47 2.35 15.47 -0.35
CA THR A 47 2.22 16.80 -0.99
C THR A 47 2.44 16.76 -2.50
N GLY A 48 2.79 15.63 -3.07
CA GLY A 48 3.06 15.47 -4.49
C GLY A 48 1.80 15.18 -5.32
N ALA A 49 2.03 14.66 -6.52
CA ALA A 49 0.99 14.48 -7.53
C ALA A 49 -0.10 13.45 -7.16
N THR A 50 0.16 12.60 -6.17
CA THR A 50 -0.75 11.55 -5.70
C THR A 50 -1.09 11.70 -4.21
N GLY A 51 -0.82 12.87 -3.63
CA GLY A 51 -1.00 13.14 -2.21
C GLY A 51 -2.45 13.05 -1.72
N ASP A 52 -3.43 13.22 -2.62
CA ASP A 52 -4.86 13.09 -2.32
C ASP A 52 -5.23 11.66 -1.85
N VAL A 53 -4.56 10.65 -2.38
CA VAL A 53 -4.73 9.23 -1.99
C VAL A 53 -3.55 8.73 -1.11
N GLY A 54 -2.37 9.32 -1.25
CA GLY A 54 -1.17 8.97 -0.48
C GLY A 54 -1.27 9.35 1.00
N THR A 55 -1.85 10.49 1.30
CA THR A 55 -2.03 10.95 2.69
C THR A 55 -2.91 9.99 3.50
N PRO A 56 -4.15 9.65 3.10
CA PRO A 56 -4.97 8.70 3.86
C PRO A 56 -4.35 7.29 3.92
N TYR A 57 -3.64 6.85 2.89
CA TYR A 57 -2.93 5.58 2.92
C TYR A 57 -1.82 5.57 3.99
N ASN A 58 -0.99 6.62 4.05
CA ASN A 58 0.04 6.77 5.08
C ASN A 58 -0.57 6.83 6.48
N GLU A 59 -1.67 7.56 6.66
CA GLU A 59 -2.40 7.61 7.93
C GLU A 59 -2.90 6.22 8.35
N GLY A 60 -3.32 5.39 7.41
CA GLY A 60 -3.73 4.01 7.66
C GLY A 60 -2.59 3.13 8.18
N MET A 61 -1.40 3.23 7.57
CA MET A 61 -0.20 2.54 8.07
C MET A 61 0.17 2.99 9.49
N LEU A 62 0.18 4.30 9.74
CA LEU A 62 0.48 4.85 11.06
C LEU A 62 -0.59 4.46 12.09
N GLY A 63 -1.86 4.39 11.69
CA GLY A 63 -2.96 3.91 12.53
C GLY A 63 -2.78 2.45 12.94
N TYR A 64 -2.38 1.58 12.01
CA TYR A 64 -2.03 0.18 12.31
C TYR A 64 -0.89 0.09 13.34
N ILE A 65 0.18 0.85 13.11
CA ILE A 65 1.35 0.89 14.00
C ILE A 65 0.96 1.32 15.42
N ASP A 66 0.18 2.39 15.53
CA ASP A 66 -0.30 2.87 16.83
C ASP A 66 -1.19 1.83 17.52
N SER A 67 -2.10 1.19 16.79
CA SER A 67 -2.96 0.10 17.29
C SER A 67 -2.13 -1.10 17.76
N ALA A 68 -1.17 -1.56 16.95
CA ALA A 68 -0.29 -2.66 17.30
C ALA A 68 0.56 -2.32 18.54
N ASN A 69 1.09 -1.11 18.61
CA ASN A 69 1.86 -0.64 19.74
C ASN A 69 1.03 -0.53 21.01
N ALA A 70 -0.22 -0.10 20.95
CA ALA A 70 -1.13 -0.08 22.09
C ALA A 70 -1.38 -1.48 22.65
N LYS A 71 -1.37 -2.51 21.78
CA LYS A 71 -1.53 -3.94 22.14
C LYS A 71 -0.22 -4.62 22.58
N GLY A 72 0.90 -3.88 22.70
CA GLY A 72 2.20 -4.42 23.14
C GLY A 72 3.25 -4.52 22.03
N GLY A 73 2.92 -4.22 20.77
CA GLY A 73 3.80 -4.36 19.62
C GLY A 73 3.75 -5.78 19.01
N ILE A 74 4.79 -6.15 18.28
CA ILE A 74 4.94 -7.49 17.69
C ILE A 74 5.86 -8.30 18.61
N GLU A 75 5.34 -9.38 19.20
CA GLU A 75 6.06 -10.24 20.15
C GLU A 75 6.82 -9.42 21.22
N GLY A 76 6.10 -8.42 21.80
CA GLY A 76 6.63 -7.55 22.85
C GLY A 76 7.50 -6.39 22.37
N ARG A 77 7.83 -6.30 21.08
CA ARG A 77 8.65 -5.24 20.50
C ARG A 77 7.79 -4.17 19.85
N LYS A 78 8.00 -2.91 20.23
CA LYS A 78 7.28 -1.77 19.63
C LYS A 78 7.73 -1.54 18.19
N LEU A 79 6.82 -1.09 17.34
CA LEU A 79 7.08 -0.64 15.99
C LEU A 79 7.52 0.84 16.02
N GLU A 80 8.65 1.15 15.44
CA GLU A 80 9.20 2.51 15.31
C GLU A 80 9.36 2.86 13.82
N ALA A 81 8.40 3.60 13.28
CA ALA A 81 8.39 4.02 11.89
C ALA A 81 8.94 5.43 11.73
N GLN A 82 9.79 5.64 10.71
CA GLN A 82 10.10 6.96 10.17
C GLN A 82 9.28 7.15 8.90
N SER A 83 8.22 7.96 8.94
CA SER A 83 7.41 8.31 7.79
C SER A 83 7.77 9.70 7.29
N ASN A 84 8.15 9.83 6.02
CA ASN A 84 8.54 11.09 5.42
C ASN A 84 7.93 11.27 4.01
N ASP A 85 7.57 12.51 3.71
CA ASP A 85 7.09 12.93 2.40
C ASP A 85 8.24 13.03 1.38
N TYR A 86 8.09 12.38 0.23
CA TYR A 86 9.02 12.53 -0.89
C TYR A 86 8.45 13.35 -2.05
N ALA A 87 7.21 13.83 -1.90
CA ALA A 87 6.49 14.67 -2.88
C ALA A 87 6.49 14.07 -4.30
N TYR A 88 6.39 12.75 -4.42
CA TYR A 88 6.41 11.98 -5.67
C TYR A 88 7.68 12.18 -6.52
N LYS A 89 8.81 12.47 -5.88
CA LYS A 89 10.11 12.72 -6.54
C LYS A 89 11.08 11.57 -6.27
N VAL A 90 11.42 10.79 -7.29
CA VAL A 90 12.32 9.63 -7.17
C VAL A 90 13.64 9.95 -6.45
N PRO A 91 14.36 11.05 -6.75
CA PRO A 91 15.60 11.37 -6.01
C PRO A 91 15.38 11.57 -4.50
N ALA A 92 14.23 12.14 -4.10
CA ALA A 92 13.91 12.30 -2.69
C ALA A 92 13.60 10.94 -2.01
N ALA A 93 12.94 10.03 -2.71
CA ALA A 93 12.72 8.67 -2.22
C ALA A 93 14.04 7.92 -2.01
N GLU A 94 15.00 8.07 -2.92
CA GLU A 94 16.34 7.47 -2.78
C GLU A 94 17.12 8.03 -1.58
N GLU A 95 17.01 9.32 -1.28
CA GLU A 95 17.63 9.91 -0.09
C GLU A 95 16.95 9.43 1.20
N LEU A 96 15.62 9.34 1.22
CA LEU A 96 14.87 8.77 2.36
C LEU A 96 15.25 7.31 2.59
N TYR A 97 15.34 6.52 1.53
CA TYR A 97 15.78 5.13 1.61
C TYR A 97 17.15 5.00 2.29
N LYS A 98 18.17 5.77 1.84
CA LYS A 98 19.51 5.79 2.45
C LYS A 98 19.44 6.15 3.94
N LYS A 99 18.63 7.15 4.28
CA LYS A 99 18.42 7.58 5.67
C LYS A 99 17.86 6.43 6.53
N TYR A 100 16.86 5.69 6.01
CA TYR A 100 16.24 4.61 6.76
C TYR A 100 17.17 3.40 6.96
N VAL A 101 17.92 3.04 5.92
CA VAL A 101 18.97 2.00 6.02
C VAL A 101 20.00 2.39 7.09
N ALA A 102 20.49 3.63 7.06
CA ALA A 102 21.44 4.12 8.06
C ALA A 102 20.86 4.15 9.49
N ALA A 103 19.54 4.29 9.65
CA ALA A 103 18.85 4.23 10.93
C ALA A 103 18.58 2.79 11.42
N GLY A 104 18.95 1.78 10.64
CA GLY A 104 18.76 0.36 10.98
C GLY A 104 17.36 -0.17 10.68
N ALA A 105 16.70 0.35 9.64
CA ALA A 105 15.43 -0.19 9.17
C ALA A 105 15.58 -1.64 8.72
N VAL A 106 14.65 -2.51 9.12
CA VAL A 106 14.61 -3.93 8.73
C VAL A 106 13.65 -4.21 7.58
N VAL A 107 12.73 -3.29 7.29
CA VAL A 107 11.82 -3.29 6.14
C VAL A 107 11.53 -1.86 5.71
N ILE A 108 11.05 -1.69 4.48
CA ILE A 108 10.58 -0.41 3.95
C ILE A 108 9.14 -0.55 3.45
N GLN A 109 8.32 0.43 3.76
CA GLN A 109 7.03 0.67 3.10
C GLN A 109 7.24 1.77 2.06
N GLY A 110 6.95 1.46 0.79
CA GLY A 110 7.08 2.39 -0.33
C GLY A 110 5.73 2.92 -0.80
N TRP A 111 5.77 3.80 -1.81
CA TRP A 111 4.56 4.38 -2.37
C TRP A 111 4.46 4.21 -3.89
N GLY A 112 5.16 5.04 -4.66
CA GLY A 112 4.97 5.18 -6.09
C GLY A 112 5.64 4.11 -6.93
N THR A 113 5.26 4.03 -8.20
CA THR A 113 5.85 3.06 -9.13
C THR A 113 7.26 3.46 -9.50
N GLY A 114 7.51 4.74 -9.81
CA GLY A 114 8.83 5.21 -10.21
C GLY A 114 9.90 5.01 -9.15
N ASP A 115 9.59 5.31 -7.89
CA ASP A 115 10.52 5.11 -6.77
C ASP A 115 10.69 3.63 -6.43
N SER A 116 9.61 2.83 -6.44
CA SER A 116 9.69 1.39 -6.20
C SER A 116 10.56 0.67 -7.25
N GLU A 117 10.43 1.05 -8.52
CA GLU A 117 11.26 0.50 -9.60
C GLU A 117 12.72 0.98 -9.52
N ALA A 118 12.96 2.26 -9.20
CA ALA A 118 14.30 2.82 -9.05
C ALA A 118 15.06 2.16 -7.88
N LEU A 119 14.37 1.88 -6.77
CA LEU A 119 14.95 1.27 -5.58
C LEU A 119 15.12 -0.26 -5.68
N ARG A 120 14.47 -0.93 -6.62
CA ARG A 120 14.37 -2.38 -6.75
C ARG A 120 15.70 -3.13 -6.60
N LYS A 121 16.73 -2.70 -7.34
CA LYS A 121 18.06 -3.32 -7.27
C LYS A 121 18.77 -3.03 -5.96
N LYS A 122 18.51 -1.88 -5.37
CA LYS A 122 19.13 -1.44 -4.14
C LYS A 122 18.58 -2.19 -2.94
N VAL A 123 17.26 -2.34 -2.83
CA VAL A 123 16.64 -3.14 -1.77
C VAL A 123 17.06 -4.60 -1.86
N ALA A 124 17.28 -5.13 -3.07
CA ALA A 124 17.81 -6.48 -3.29
C ALA A 124 19.27 -6.61 -2.81
N SER A 125 20.12 -5.61 -3.12
CA SER A 125 21.51 -5.60 -2.65
C SER A 125 21.64 -5.46 -1.13
N ASP A 126 20.74 -4.68 -0.53
CA ASP A 126 20.74 -4.43 0.92
C ASP A 126 19.93 -5.52 1.68
N LEU A 127 19.39 -6.53 0.96
CA LEU A 127 18.57 -7.64 1.49
C LEU A 127 17.37 -7.14 2.31
N LEU A 128 16.74 -6.05 1.88
CA LEU A 128 15.74 -5.31 2.65
C LEU A 128 14.35 -5.45 2.02
N PRO A 129 13.39 -6.16 2.64
CA PRO A 129 12.04 -6.28 2.11
C PRO A 129 11.36 -4.93 1.92
N PHE A 130 10.79 -4.75 0.74
CA PHE A 130 10.12 -3.52 0.31
C PHE A 130 8.69 -3.85 -0.13
N MET A 131 7.72 -3.35 0.59
CA MET A 131 6.31 -3.47 0.25
C MET A 131 5.77 -2.10 -0.10
N SER A 132 5.21 -1.93 -1.30
CA SER A 132 4.77 -0.62 -1.76
C SER A 132 3.30 -0.59 -2.13
N ALA A 133 2.77 0.62 -2.22
CA ALA A 133 1.47 0.89 -2.83
C ALA A 133 1.52 0.84 -4.37
N SER A 134 2.69 0.64 -4.97
CA SER A 134 2.81 0.34 -6.38
C SER A 134 2.46 -1.12 -6.66
N TYR A 135 1.53 -1.32 -7.57
CA TYR A 135 1.10 -2.65 -8.04
C TYR A 135 1.63 -2.94 -9.45
N ALA A 136 2.83 -2.45 -9.78
CA ALA A 136 3.47 -2.73 -11.05
C ALA A 136 3.87 -4.21 -11.17
N GLU A 137 3.63 -4.81 -12.32
CA GLU A 137 3.85 -6.25 -12.58
C GLU A 137 5.28 -6.68 -12.26
N ILE A 138 6.28 -5.88 -12.65
CA ILE A 138 7.70 -6.20 -12.45
C ILE A 138 8.11 -6.33 -10.97
N LEU A 139 7.36 -5.74 -10.05
CA LEU A 139 7.62 -5.83 -8.61
C LEU A 139 7.17 -7.17 -8.02
N THR A 140 6.46 -7.99 -8.78
CA THR A 140 5.94 -9.29 -8.34
C THR A 140 6.77 -10.49 -8.80
N ASP A 141 7.73 -10.28 -9.68
CA ASP A 141 8.65 -11.32 -10.17
C ASP A 141 9.90 -11.38 -9.27
N PRO A 142 10.09 -12.46 -8.49
CA PRO A 142 11.26 -12.59 -7.61
C PRO A 142 12.61 -12.62 -8.35
N LYS A 143 12.64 -12.91 -9.64
CA LYS A 143 13.87 -12.87 -10.46
C LYS A 143 14.32 -11.45 -10.74
N GLU A 144 13.34 -10.56 -10.96
CA GLU A 144 13.57 -9.15 -11.25
C GLU A 144 13.56 -8.28 -9.99
N SER A 145 12.81 -8.66 -8.98
CA SER A 145 12.52 -7.89 -7.77
C SER A 145 12.49 -8.77 -6.52
N PRO A 146 13.63 -9.41 -6.15
CA PRO A 146 13.65 -10.48 -5.14
C PRO A 146 13.27 -10.03 -3.72
N TYR A 147 13.23 -8.73 -3.44
CA TYR A 147 12.86 -8.17 -2.14
C TYR A 147 11.64 -7.24 -2.19
N ASN A 148 10.96 -7.14 -3.34
CA ASN A 148 9.69 -6.39 -3.44
C ASN A 148 8.50 -7.34 -3.28
N PHE A 149 7.46 -6.87 -2.58
CA PHE A 149 6.23 -7.61 -2.33
C PHE A 149 5.03 -6.72 -2.64
N VAL A 150 4.03 -7.27 -3.33
CA VAL A 150 2.83 -6.55 -3.76
C VAL A 150 1.59 -7.25 -3.18
N VAL A 151 0.90 -6.60 -2.26
CA VAL A 151 -0.25 -7.17 -1.53
C VAL A 151 -1.44 -7.43 -2.45
N ALA A 152 -1.67 -6.52 -3.39
CA ALA A 152 -2.85 -6.48 -4.26
C ALA A 152 -2.58 -7.12 -5.64
N PRO A 153 -3.64 -7.39 -6.45
CA PRO A 153 -3.52 -7.62 -7.88
C PRO A 153 -2.78 -6.49 -8.57
N THR A 154 -1.94 -6.84 -9.54
CA THR A 154 -1.16 -5.83 -10.27
C THR A 154 -2.06 -4.88 -11.07
N TYR A 155 -1.52 -3.75 -11.51
CA TYR A 155 -2.24 -2.84 -12.42
C TYR A 155 -2.62 -3.56 -13.72
N SER A 156 -1.78 -4.48 -14.19
CA SER A 156 -2.06 -5.33 -15.36
C SER A 156 -3.25 -6.26 -15.11
N ASP A 157 -3.34 -6.87 -13.92
CA ASP A 157 -4.51 -7.69 -13.55
C ASP A 157 -5.78 -6.86 -13.49
N GLN A 158 -5.71 -5.68 -12.90
CA GLN A 158 -6.85 -4.76 -12.81
C GLN A 158 -7.31 -4.30 -14.20
N MET A 159 -6.38 -3.99 -15.11
CA MET A 159 -6.68 -3.65 -16.50
C MET A 159 -7.35 -4.83 -17.22
N ARG A 160 -6.87 -6.06 -17.03
CA ARG A 160 -7.47 -7.28 -17.62
C ARG A 160 -8.90 -7.48 -17.12
N VAL A 161 -9.14 -7.30 -15.81
CA VAL A 161 -10.49 -7.34 -15.22
C VAL A 161 -11.39 -6.26 -15.82
N ALA A 162 -10.89 -5.02 -15.94
CA ALA A 162 -11.64 -3.93 -16.56
C ALA A 162 -12.03 -4.22 -18.01
N LEU A 163 -11.08 -4.73 -18.81
CA LEU A 163 -11.33 -5.08 -20.23
C LEU A 163 -12.29 -6.26 -20.38
N ASN A 164 -12.20 -7.28 -19.52
CA ASN A 164 -13.16 -8.38 -19.47
C ASN A 164 -14.57 -7.88 -19.12
N TRP A 165 -14.68 -7.01 -18.13
CA TRP A 165 -15.94 -6.38 -17.75
C TRP A 165 -16.53 -5.57 -18.92
N ILE A 166 -15.71 -4.71 -19.56
CA ILE A 166 -16.12 -3.91 -20.72
C ILE A 166 -16.63 -4.79 -21.88
N ALA A 167 -15.90 -5.86 -22.22
CA ALA A 167 -16.28 -6.76 -23.29
C ALA A 167 -17.66 -7.42 -23.03
N LYS A 168 -17.92 -7.78 -21.76
CA LYS A 168 -19.21 -8.33 -21.32
C LYS A 168 -20.33 -7.27 -21.35
N ASP A 169 -20.08 -6.07 -20.84
CA ASP A 169 -21.06 -4.96 -20.77
C ASP A 169 -21.43 -4.44 -22.16
N ALA A 170 -20.46 -4.36 -23.07
CA ALA A 170 -20.68 -3.93 -24.45
C ALA A 170 -21.46 -4.96 -25.28
N GLY A 171 -21.43 -6.24 -24.92
CA GLY A 171 -22.09 -7.32 -25.66
C GLY A 171 -21.59 -7.51 -27.11
N GLY A 172 -20.40 -6.97 -27.44
CA GLY A 172 -19.83 -7.01 -28.77
C GLY A 172 -18.66 -6.04 -28.96
N LYS A 173 -18.57 -5.44 -30.15
CA LYS A 173 -17.50 -4.48 -30.45
C LYS A 173 -17.68 -3.15 -29.70
N ALA A 174 -16.61 -2.69 -29.08
CA ALA A 174 -16.54 -1.36 -28.46
C ALA A 174 -15.15 -0.73 -28.61
N GLU A 175 -15.09 0.60 -28.58
CA GLU A 175 -13.85 1.37 -28.56
C GLU A 175 -13.57 1.82 -27.11
N VAL A 176 -12.35 1.56 -26.63
CA VAL A 176 -11.86 1.88 -25.29
C VAL A 176 -10.74 2.91 -25.40
N ALA A 177 -10.91 4.03 -24.71
CA ALA A 177 -9.83 4.98 -24.47
C ALA A 177 -9.24 4.72 -23.07
N VAL A 178 -7.93 4.66 -22.95
CA VAL A 178 -7.24 4.57 -21.67
C VAL A 178 -6.61 5.90 -21.33
N PHE A 179 -7.12 6.55 -20.28
CA PHE A 179 -6.58 7.81 -19.77
C PHE A 179 -5.62 7.51 -18.62
N HIS A 180 -4.36 7.87 -18.77
CA HIS A 180 -3.34 7.55 -17.78
C HIS A 180 -2.49 8.75 -17.37
N SER A 181 -1.95 8.73 -16.14
CA SER A 181 -1.02 9.77 -15.69
C SER A 181 0.30 9.71 -16.46
N ASP A 182 0.99 10.85 -16.51
CA ASP A 182 2.34 10.99 -17.06
C ASP A 182 3.38 10.50 -16.01
N SER A 183 3.43 9.18 -15.82
CA SER A 183 4.33 8.56 -14.84
C SER A 183 4.46 7.05 -15.10
N PRO A 184 5.49 6.36 -14.55
CA PRO A 184 5.55 4.90 -14.57
C PRO A 184 4.29 4.23 -14.01
N PHE A 185 3.64 4.82 -13.00
CA PHE A 185 2.34 4.37 -12.49
C PHE A 185 1.26 4.37 -13.59
N GLY A 186 1.14 5.48 -14.34
CA GLY A 186 0.12 5.62 -15.37
C GLY A 186 0.30 4.66 -16.53
N THR A 187 1.55 4.43 -16.94
CA THR A 187 1.87 3.61 -18.11
C THR A 187 1.95 2.11 -17.82
N ALA A 188 2.07 1.72 -16.53
CA ALA A 188 2.31 0.33 -16.13
C ALA A 188 1.37 -0.71 -16.77
N PRO A 189 0.03 -0.56 -16.82
CA PRO A 189 -0.86 -1.57 -17.39
C PRO A 189 -1.13 -1.41 -18.89
N VAL A 190 -0.63 -0.34 -19.54
CA VAL A 190 -1.10 0.06 -20.89
C VAL A 190 -0.76 -0.99 -21.94
N ALA A 191 0.50 -1.44 -21.99
CA ALA A 191 0.94 -2.44 -22.97
C ALA A 191 0.28 -3.80 -22.71
N ASP A 192 0.12 -4.18 -21.44
CA ASP A 192 -0.51 -5.46 -21.06
C ASP A 192 -1.99 -5.49 -21.39
N GLY A 193 -2.70 -4.36 -21.31
CA GLY A 193 -4.08 -4.25 -21.75
C GLY A 193 -4.24 -4.52 -23.23
N GLN A 194 -3.38 -3.95 -24.09
CA GLN A 194 -3.37 -4.21 -25.52
C GLN A 194 -3.07 -5.68 -25.84
N LYS A 195 -2.09 -6.26 -25.16
CA LYS A 195 -1.71 -7.67 -25.30
C LYS A 195 -2.87 -8.59 -24.90
N TRP A 196 -3.54 -8.30 -23.79
CA TRP A 196 -4.69 -9.07 -23.29
C TRP A 196 -5.84 -9.13 -24.28
N ILE A 197 -6.19 -8.00 -24.91
CA ILE A 197 -7.22 -7.95 -25.95
C ILE A 197 -6.90 -8.93 -27.08
N THR A 198 -5.64 -8.97 -27.52
CA THR A 198 -5.18 -9.87 -28.57
C THR A 198 -5.22 -11.33 -28.12
N GLU A 199 -4.70 -11.64 -26.94
CA GLU A 199 -4.62 -13.01 -26.39
C GLU A 199 -6.00 -13.61 -26.12
N LYS A 200 -6.97 -12.80 -25.70
CA LYS A 200 -8.34 -13.25 -25.43
C LYS A 200 -9.30 -13.05 -26.60
N ALA A 201 -8.78 -12.55 -27.72
CA ALA A 201 -9.58 -12.24 -28.91
C ALA A 201 -10.81 -11.36 -28.58
N LEU A 202 -10.64 -10.39 -27.65
CA LEU A 202 -11.69 -9.44 -27.31
C LEU A 202 -11.94 -8.51 -28.49
N THR A 203 -13.20 -8.24 -28.80
CA THR A 203 -13.60 -7.34 -29.91
C THR A 203 -13.58 -5.87 -29.47
N LEU A 204 -12.47 -5.45 -28.82
CA LEU A 204 -12.28 -4.11 -28.31
C LEU A 204 -11.21 -3.36 -29.11
N GLY A 205 -11.56 -2.15 -29.60
CA GLY A 205 -10.54 -1.18 -29.99
C GLY A 205 -9.91 -0.58 -28.73
N TYR A 206 -8.61 -0.22 -28.81
CA TYR A 206 -7.86 0.22 -27.64
C TYR A 206 -6.89 1.33 -28.00
N LYS A 207 -6.97 2.46 -27.30
CA LYS A 207 -6.02 3.55 -27.48
C LYS A 207 -5.75 4.24 -26.17
N ALA A 208 -4.46 4.41 -25.84
CA ALA A 208 -4.03 5.10 -24.64
C ALA A 208 -3.74 6.59 -24.92
N TYR A 209 -4.04 7.41 -23.93
CA TYR A 209 -3.85 8.84 -23.94
C TYR A 209 -3.28 9.30 -22.60
N GLN A 210 -2.16 10.01 -22.65
CA GLN A 210 -1.58 10.66 -21.48
C GLN A 210 -2.46 11.83 -21.05
N MET A 211 -2.85 11.87 -19.78
CA MET A 211 -3.62 12.97 -19.21
C MET A 211 -2.73 14.21 -19.02
N PRO A 212 -3.12 15.37 -19.59
CA PRO A 212 -2.39 16.61 -19.35
C PRO A 212 -2.61 17.11 -17.92
N LYS A 213 -1.64 17.84 -17.39
CA LYS A 213 -1.73 18.55 -16.10
C LYS A 213 -2.51 19.87 -16.25
N THR A 214 -3.72 19.78 -16.80
CA THR A 214 -4.61 20.92 -17.03
C THR A 214 -5.85 20.86 -16.15
N PRO A 215 -6.53 22.00 -15.89
CA PRO A 215 -7.73 22.03 -15.07
C PRO A 215 -8.92 21.21 -15.61
N ASN A 216 -8.91 20.86 -16.91
CA ASN A 216 -9.96 20.05 -17.53
C ASN A 216 -9.37 19.06 -18.54
N GLN A 217 -10.17 18.06 -18.92
CA GLN A 217 -9.78 16.98 -19.82
C GLN A 217 -10.55 17.02 -21.16
N ILE A 218 -11.17 18.15 -21.49
CA ILE A 218 -12.04 18.30 -22.68
C ILE A 218 -11.31 17.93 -23.97
N GLY A 219 -10.02 18.31 -24.10
CA GLY A 219 -9.22 17.97 -25.27
C GLY A 219 -9.02 16.46 -25.45
N LEU A 220 -8.79 15.72 -24.35
CA LEU A 220 -8.72 14.26 -24.39
C LEU A 220 -10.06 13.61 -24.70
N LEU A 221 -11.13 14.11 -24.10
CA LEU A 221 -12.49 13.63 -24.37
C LEU A 221 -12.89 13.84 -25.84
N THR A 222 -12.46 14.96 -26.45
CA THR A 222 -12.66 15.20 -27.89
C THR A 222 -11.93 14.17 -28.75
N GLN A 223 -10.68 13.81 -28.39
CA GLN A 223 -9.92 12.78 -29.09
C GLN A 223 -10.54 11.39 -28.92
N ALA A 224 -10.97 11.05 -27.69
CA ALA A 224 -11.64 9.77 -27.41
C ALA A 224 -12.97 9.67 -28.16
N LYS A 225 -13.73 10.77 -28.25
CA LYS A 225 -14.98 10.85 -29.04
C LYS A 225 -14.71 10.62 -30.53
N ALA A 226 -13.67 11.24 -31.06
CA ALA A 226 -13.28 11.06 -32.48
C ALA A 226 -12.83 9.63 -32.78
N GLN A 227 -12.25 8.92 -31.81
CA GLN A 227 -11.97 7.48 -31.89
C GLN A 227 -13.25 6.61 -31.86
N GLY A 228 -14.38 7.14 -31.40
CA GLY A 228 -15.61 6.41 -31.15
C GLY A 228 -15.68 5.72 -29.80
N ALA A 229 -14.83 6.14 -28.83
CA ALA A 229 -14.76 5.53 -27.51
C ALA A 229 -16.10 5.63 -26.77
N LYS A 230 -16.55 4.49 -26.25
CA LYS A 230 -17.72 4.38 -25.35
C LYS A 230 -17.30 4.14 -23.91
N TYR A 231 -16.08 3.66 -23.71
CA TYR A 231 -15.51 3.40 -22.40
C TYR A 231 -14.19 4.14 -22.23
N ILE A 232 -14.01 4.70 -21.04
CA ILE A 232 -12.77 5.35 -20.62
C ILE A 232 -12.24 4.61 -19.40
N VAL A 233 -11.15 3.84 -19.58
CA VAL A 233 -10.42 3.26 -18.45
C VAL A 233 -9.47 4.31 -17.90
N ILE A 234 -9.49 4.55 -16.58
CA ILE A 234 -8.63 5.56 -15.96
C ILE A 234 -7.59 4.88 -15.07
N GLN A 235 -6.31 5.10 -15.40
CA GLN A 235 -5.14 4.77 -14.60
C GLN A 235 -4.51 6.05 -14.04
N ASN A 236 -5.18 6.62 -13.07
CA ASN A 236 -4.76 7.83 -12.35
C ASN A 236 -5.36 7.82 -10.94
N VAL A 237 -5.10 8.85 -10.15
CA VAL A 237 -5.69 9.03 -8.81
C VAL A 237 -7.05 9.74 -8.87
N SER A 238 -7.74 9.82 -7.74
CA SER A 238 -9.15 10.23 -7.65
C SER A 238 -9.43 11.62 -8.19
N SER A 239 -8.62 12.62 -7.87
CA SER A 239 -8.93 14.01 -8.26
C SER A 239 -8.88 14.25 -9.78
N PRO A 240 -7.85 13.83 -10.53
CA PRO A 240 -7.87 13.92 -11.99
C PRO A 240 -8.97 13.08 -12.65
N ALA A 241 -9.27 11.90 -12.10
CA ALA A 241 -10.34 11.04 -12.61
C ALA A 241 -11.72 11.68 -12.42
N ALA A 242 -11.98 12.28 -11.27
CA ALA A 242 -13.20 13.01 -10.99
C ALA A 242 -13.40 14.21 -11.95
N GLN A 243 -12.31 14.85 -12.39
CA GLN A 243 -12.40 15.89 -13.40
C GLN A 243 -12.86 15.34 -14.75
N VAL A 244 -12.41 14.15 -15.16
CA VAL A 244 -12.92 13.47 -16.36
C VAL A 244 -14.42 13.26 -16.27
N ALA A 245 -14.92 12.79 -15.12
CA ALA A 245 -16.35 12.57 -14.91
C ALA A 245 -17.17 13.87 -15.03
N LYS A 246 -16.69 14.96 -14.41
CA LYS A 246 -17.32 16.30 -14.54
C LYS A 246 -17.36 16.78 -15.98
N ASP A 247 -16.27 16.62 -16.72
CA ASP A 247 -16.16 17.08 -18.10
C ASP A 247 -17.05 16.23 -19.03
N ILE A 248 -17.17 14.91 -18.83
CA ILE A 248 -18.12 14.04 -19.54
C ILE A 248 -19.55 14.55 -19.32
N LYS A 249 -19.94 14.78 -18.06
CA LYS A 249 -21.27 15.29 -17.71
C LYS A 249 -21.54 16.66 -18.32
N ALA A 250 -20.60 17.59 -18.18
CA ALA A 250 -20.74 18.96 -18.70
C ALA A 250 -20.85 19.02 -20.23
N GLN A 251 -20.18 18.10 -20.94
CA GLN A 251 -20.22 17.98 -22.39
C GLN A 251 -21.37 17.09 -22.90
N GLY A 252 -22.19 16.51 -22.04
CA GLY A 252 -23.24 15.57 -22.39
C GLY A 252 -22.76 14.37 -23.21
N LEU A 253 -21.56 13.84 -22.89
CA LEU A 253 -20.98 12.73 -23.60
C LEU A 253 -21.54 11.39 -23.10
N ASP A 254 -21.84 10.48 -24.04
CA ASP A 254 -22.25 9.11 -23.75
C ASP A 254 -20.99 8.20 -23.66
N MET A 255 -20.28 8.32 -22.54
CA MET A 255 -19.06 7.56 -22.25
C MET A 255 -19.12 7.04 -20.82
N LYS A 256 -18.80 5.75 -20.63
CA LYS A 256 -18.77 5.09 -19.32
C LYS A 256 -17.34 5.06 -18.79
N ILE A 257 -17.13 5.48 -17.55
CA ILE A 257 -15.83 5.43 -16.88
C ILE A 257 -15.66 4.07 -16.21
N VAL A 258 -14.44 3.51 -16.32
CA VAL A 258 -13.94 2.37 -15.54
C VAL A 258 -12.65 2.81 -14.83
N CYS A 259 -12.74 3.02 -13.52
CA CYS A 259 -11.58 3.37 -12.69
C CYS A 259 -10.80 2.12 -12.28
N LEU A 260 -9.47 2.19 -12.36
CA LEU A 260 -8.60 1.23 -11.68
C LEU A 260 -8.32 1.70 -10.25
N ASN A 261 -7.63 0.90 -9.43
CA ASN A 261 -7.52 1.03 -7.97
C ASN A 261 -7.51 2.47 -7.41
N TRP A 262 -6.60 3.33 -7.90
CA TRP A 262 -6.34 4.61 -7.25
C TRP A 262 -7.36 5.72 -7.55
N CYS A 263 -8.35 5.45 -8.39
CA CYS A 263 -9.53 6.29 -8.55
C CYS A 263 -10.85 5.57 -8.22
N SER A 264 -10.76 4.36 -7.67
CA SER A 264 -11.92 3.52 -7.32
C SER A 264 -12.30 3.68 -5.85
N ASP A 265 -12.75 4.87 -5.45
CA ASP A 265 -12.95 5.23 -4.04
C ASP A 265 -14.07 6.26 -3.82
N GLU A 266 -14.35 6.53 -2.57
CA GLU A 266 -15.32 7.53 -2.12
C GLU A 266 -14.86 8.97 -2.42
N LEU A 267 -13.53 9.21 -2.49
CA LEU A 267 -12.98 10.52 -2.82
C LEU A 267 -13.30 10.91 -4.27
N PHE A 268 -13.22 9.95 -5.21
CA PHE A 268 -13.67 10.14 -6.57
C PHE A 268 -15.14 10.58 -6.61
N VAL A 269 -16.02 9.81 -5.93
CA VAL A 269 -17.47 10.11 -5.91
C VAL A 269 -17.74 11.49 -5.31
N LYS A 270 -17.13 11.80 -4.18
CA LYS A 270 -17.26 13.09 -3.49
C LYS A 270 -16.77 14.25 -4.35
N THR A 271 -15.62 14.06 -5.04
CA THR A 271 -14.99 15.11 -5.85
C THR A 271 -15.73 15.32 -7.17
N ALA A 272 -16.19 14.26 -7.82
CA ALA A 272 -16.98 14.36 -9.04
C ALA A 272 -18.39 14.93 -8.79
N GLY A 273 -18.96 14.61 -7.62
CA GLY A 273 -20.38 14.78 -7.31
C GLY A 273 -21.19 13.58 -7.78
N ALA A 274 -22.25 13.23 -7.04
CA ALA A 274 -23.06 12.03 -7.28
C ALA A 274 -23.52 11.89 -8.74
N ASP A 275 -24.01 12.96 -9.33
CA ASP A 275 -24.52 12.98 -10.71
C ASP A 275 -23.45 12.69 -11.77
N ALA A 276 -22.23 13.22 -11.61
CA ALA A 276 -21.16 13.01 -12.57
C ALA A 276 -20.46 11.66 -12.35
N ALA A 277 -20.48 11.15 -11.13
CA ALA A 277 -19.93 9.85 -10.78
C ALA A 277 -20.87 8.68 -11.13
N GLU A 278 -22.18 8.93 -11.31
CA GLU A 278 -23.19 7.90 -11.51
C GLU A 278 -22.83 6.95 -12.65
N GLY A 279 -22.98 5.66 -12.42
CA GLY A 279 -22.68 4.61 -13.38
C GLY A 279 -21.20 4.29 -13.57
N THR A 280 -20.28 5.07 -12.98
CA THR A 280 -18.82 4.74 -13.02
C THR A 280 -18.58 3.35 -12.43
N VAL A 281 -17.80 2.54 -13.15
CA VAL A 281 -17.37 1.21 -12.70
C VAL A 281 -16.00 1.32 -12.06
N MET A 282 -15.78 0.55 -11.02
CA MET A 282 -14.58 0.61 -10.20
C MET A 282 -13.99 -0.78 -10.02
N VAL A 283 -12.75 -0.96 -10.44
CA VAL A 283 -11.97 -2.19 -10.21
C VAL A 283 -11.08 -1.96 -9.00
N GLN A 284 -11.43 -2.58 -7.87
CA GLN A 284 -10.83 -2.29 -6.59
C GLN A 284 -10.38 -3.57 -5.87
N PRO A 285 -9.06 -3.72 -5.57
CA PRO A 285 -8.53 -4.87 -4.84
C PRO A 285 -8.92 -4.95 -3.36
N PHE A 286 -9.26 -3.81 -2.76
CA PHE A 286 -9.68 -3.72 -1.37
C PHE A 286 -11.17 -3.40 -1.29
N ALA A 287 -11.89 -4.13 -0.47
CA ALA A 287 -13.31 -3.89 -0.28
C ALA A 287 -13.55 -2.49 0.32
N PRO A 288 -14.40 -1.65 -0.30
CA PRO A 288 -14.74 -0.35 0.26
C PRO A 288 -15.39 -0.47 1.64
N PRO A 289 -15.21 0.52 2.53
CA PRO A 289 -15.84 0.56 3.85
C PRO A 289 -17.35 0.29 3.84
N SER A 290 -18.06 0.77 2.83
CA SER A 290 -19.50 0.57 2.65
C SER A 290 -19.92 -0.90 2.54
N THR A 291 -19.00 -1.82 2.20
CA THR A 291 -19.28 -3.27 2.11
C THR A 291 -19.27 -3.95 3.48
N ASN A 292 -18.83 -3.27 4.53
CA ASN A 292 -18.87 -3.73 5.93
C ASN A 292 -18.32 -5.17 6.12
N LYS A 293 -17.17 -5.48 5.50
CA LYS A 293 -16.48 -6.76 5.68
C LYS A 293 -15.97 -6.89 7.12
N ALA A 294 -15.76 -8.13 7.60
CA ALA A 294 -15.34 -8.37 8.98
C ALA A 294 -14.05 -7.61 9.38
N GLY A 295 -13.08 -7.50 8.47
CA GLY A 295 -11.84 -6.76 8.70
C GLY A 295 -12.03 -5.25 8.89
N HIS A 296 -13.11 -4.66 8.36
CA HIS A 296 -13.38 -3.25 8.61
C HIS A 296 -13.65 -2.93 10.09
N LYS A 297 -14.14 -3.93 10.86
CA LYS A 297 -14.46 -3.70 12.27
C LYS A 297 -13.24 -3.32 13.10
N GLU A 298 -12.09 -3.96 12.91
CA GLU A 298 -10.88 -3.62 13.66
C GLU A 298 -10.43 -2.18 13.40
N VAL A 299 -10.47 -1.76 12.13
CA VAL A 299 -10.13 -0.39 11.74
C VAL A 299 -11.13 0.61 12.30
N ALA A 300 -12.42 0.30 12.26
CA ALA A 300 -13.49 1.15 12.78
C ALA A 300 -13.41 1.30 14.31
N ASP A 301 -13.16 0.22 15.04
CA ASP A 301 -13.00 0.23 16.50
C ASP A 301 -11.80 1.12 16.90
N TYR A 302 -10.67 0.98 16.20
CA TYR A 302 -9.51 1.84 16.42
C TYR A 302 -9.84 3.30 16.14
N LEU A 303 -10.42 3.62 14.98
CA LEU A 303 -10.76 5.00 14.61
C LEU A 303 -11.75 5.63 15.60
N THR A 304 -12.74 4.87 16.05
CA THR A 304 -13.69 5.32 17.09
C THR A 304 -12.96 5.67 18.39
N SER A 305 -11.97 4.88 18.80
CA SER A 305 -11.14 5.18 19.98
C SER A 305 -10.33 6.47 19.85
N LYS A 306 -10.10 6.93 18.61
CA LYS A 306 -9.41 8.20 18.28
C LYS A 306 -10.37 9.34 17.95
N GLY A 307 -11.67 9.18 18.16
CA GLY A 307 -12.69 10.20 17.85
C GLY A 307 -12.92 10.42 16.34
N SER A 308 -12.64 9.41 15.52
CA SER A 308 -12.82 9.42 14.07
C SER A 308 -13.72 8.25 13.61
N SER A 309 -13.96 8.13 12.32
CA SER A 309 -14.73 7.04 11.75
C SER A 309 -14.13 6.52 10.45
N LEU A 310 -14.51 5.31 10.09
CA LEU A 310 -14.09 4.68 8.83
C LEU A 310 -14.63 5.43 7.61
N GLU A 311 -15.84 5.96 7.70
CA GLU A 311 -16.45 6.80 6.66
C GLU A 311 -15.66 8.10 6.42
N ALA A 312 -15.16 8.72 7.50
CA ALA A 312 -14.36 9.95 7.40
C ALA A 312 -12.97 9.70 6.79
N LYS A 313 -12.39 8.51 7.01
CA LYS A 313 -11.05 8.14 6.54
C LYS A 313 -11.04 7.46 5.17
N GLY A 314 -12.08 6.71 4.83
CA GLY A 314 -12.28 6.08 3.54
C GLY A 314 -11.37 4.90 3.22
N LEU A 315 -11.45 4.45 1.98
CA LEU A 315 -10.82 3.22 1.49
C LEU A 315 -9.28 3.25 1.58
N HIS A 316 -8.64 4.36 1.22
CA HIS A 316 -7.18 4.40 1.19
C HIS A 316 -6.54 4.28 2.58
N TYR A 317 -7.23 4.71 3.62
CA TYR A 317 -6.84 4.43 4.99
C TYR A 317 -6.83 2.92 5.28
N VAL A 318 -7.88 2.21 4.85
CA VAL A 318 -7.99 0.75 4.99
C VAL A 318 -6.88 0.04 4.20
N GLN A 319 -6.56 0.52 2.99
CA GLN A 319 -5.46 -0.03 2.18
C GLN A 319 -4.12 0.08 2.90
N GLY A 320 -3.79 1.26 3.44
CA GLY A 320 -2.57 1.48 4.22
C GLY A 320 -2.49 0.59 5.45
N TRP A 321 -3.60 0.49 6.19
CA TRP A 321 -3.71 -0.37 7.38
C TRP A 321 -3.37 -1.83 7.05
N TYR A 322 -4.01 -2.40 6.03
CA TYR A 322 -3.81 -3.81 5.71
C TYR A 322 -2.50 -4.10 4.99
N THR A 323 -1.94 -3.16 4.24
CA THR A 323 -0.59 -3.32 3.69
C THR A 323 0.45 -3.40 4.82
N MET A 324 0.33 -2.55 5.85
CA MET A 324 1.19 -2.63 7.03
C MET A 324 0.95 -3.90 7.84
N HIS A 325 -0.32 -4.32 7.98
CA HIS A 325 -0.70 -5.57 8.64
C HIS A 325 0.01 -6.78 8.02
N VAL A 326 -0.01 -6.90 6.69
CA VAL A 326 0.65 -8.01 5.96
C VAL A 326 2.16 -8.03 6.23
N MET A 327 2.84 -6.89 6.19
CA MET A 327 4.26 -6.79 6.54
C MET A 327 4.51 -7.20 8.00
N ALA A 328 3.64 -6.77 8.91
CA ALA A 328 3.72 -7.10 10.33
C ALA A 328 3.57 -8.61 10.58
N GLN A 329 2.73 -9.32 9.81
CA GLN A 329 2.62 -10.78 9.89
C GLN A 329 3.93 -11.49 9.50
N GLY A 330 4.64 -11.00 8.47
CA GLY A 330 5.97 -11.50 8.11
C GLY A 330 6.97 -11.33 9.26
N MET A 331 7.04 -10.13 9.85
CA MET A 331 7.91 -9.87 11.01
C MET A 331 7.52 -10.71 12.23
N GLN A 332 6.24 -10.87 12.50
CA GLN A 332 5.74 -11.70 13.59
C GLN A 332 6.11 -13.17 13.41
N THR A 333 6.06 -13.68 12.19
CA THR A 333 6.42 -15.07 11.86
C THR A 333 7.89 -15.34 12.20
N VAL A 334 8.79 -14.41 11.87
CA VAL A 334 10.23 -14.50 12.23
C VAL A 334 10.41 -14.54 13.74
N LEU A 335 9.78 -13.60 14.45
CA LEU A 335 9.96 -13.48 15.91
C LEU A 335 9.36 -14.67 16.66
N LYS A 336 8.21 -15.21 16.22
CA LYS A 336 7.62 -16.43 16.80
C LYS A 336 8.48 -17.67 16.61
N ALA A 337 9.25 -17.76 15.52
CA ALA A 337 10.21 -18.82 15.29
C ALA A 337 11.46 -18.69 16.18
N GLY A 338 11.65 -17.57 16.87
CA GLY A 338 12.84 -17.27 17.65
C GLY A 338 14.04 -16.85 16.79
N ASP A 339 13.81 -16.57 15.52
CA ASP A 339 14.86 -16.17 14.59
C ASP A 339 15.18 -14.67 14.74
N GLU A 340 16.39 -14.29 14.32
CA GLU A 340 16.80 -12.89 14.25
C GLU A 340 15.97 -12.14 13.20
N LEU A 341 15.52 -10.92 13.54
CA LEU A 341 14.71 -10.09 12.64
C LEU A 341 15.59 -9.38 11.61
N THR A 342 16.04 -10.14 10.61
CA THR A 342 16.78 -9.65 9.44
C THR A 342 15.89 -9.57 8.22
N GLY A 343 16.28 -8.77 7.21
CA GLY A 343 15.53 -8.69 5.97
C GLY A 343 15.41 -10.03 5.24
N GLU A 344 16.46 -10.87 5.29
CA GLU A 344 16.44 -12.22 4.70
C GLU A 344 15.41 -13.13 5.38
N ASN A 345 15.39 -13.13 6.72
CA ASN A 345 14.44 -13.92 7.49
C ASN A 345 12.99 -13.42 7.27
N ILE A 346 12.79 -12.09 7.17
CA ILE A 346 11.47 -11.51 6.87
C ILE A 346 11.02 -11.90 5.47
N LYS A 347 11.89 -11.81 4.45
CA LYS A 347 11.61 -12.29 3.09
C LYS A 347 11.16 -13.75 3.11
N LYS A 348 11.97 -14.63 3.72
CA LYS A 348 11.67 -16.06 3.83
C LYS A 348 10.32 -16.29 4.54
N ALA A 349 10.05 -15.56 5.62
CA ALA A 349 8.78 -15.65 6.33
C ALA A 349 7.60 -15.25 5.45
N LEU A 350 7.70 -14.13 4.71
CA LEU A 350 6.66 -13.70 3.77
C LEU A 350 6.39 -14.76 2.69
N GLU A 351 7.43 -15.41 2.16
CA GLU A 351 7.31 -16.44 1.11
C GLU A 351 6.75 -17.77 1.61
N THR A 352 6.88 -18.08 2.90
CA THR A 352 6.53 -19.40 3.46
C THR A 352 5.36 -19.40 4.44
N MET A 353 4.98 -18.23 5.00
CA MET A 353 3.85 -18.14 5.94
C MET A 353 2.53 -18.54 5.28
N ALA A 354 1.56 -18.90 6.11
CA ALA A 354 0.19 -19.11 5.66
C ALA A 354 -0.38 -17.85 5.01
N ALA A 355 -1.40 -18.01 4.17
CA ALA A 355 -2.10 -16.85 3.61
C ALA A 355 -2.63 -15.95 4.73
N VAL A 356 -2.49 -14.64 4.55
CA VAL A 356 -2.99 -13.64 5.51
C VAL A 356 -4.47 -13.38 5.20
N ASP A 357 -5.32 -13.68 6.17
CA ASP A 357 -6.73 -13.30 6.14
C ASP A 357 -6.89 -11.85 6.63
N THR A 358 -7.50 -11.03 5.80
CA THR A 358 -7.81 -9.61 6.10
C THR A 358 -9.27 -9.43 6.53
N GLY A 359 -9.98 -10.47 6.88
CA GLY A 359 -11.40 -10.44 7.20
C GLY A 359 -12.26 -10.02 6.00
N GLY A 360 -11.86 -10.39 4.78
CA GLY A 360 -12.57 -10.11 3.54
C GLY A 360 -12.37 -8.68 2.99
N VAL A 361 -11.44 -7.90 3.56
CA VAL A 361 -11.07 -6.60 3.00
C VAL A 361 -10.29 -6.76 1.69
N THR A 362 -9.42 -7.76 1.62
CA THR A 362 -8.82 -8.24 0.37
C THR A 362 -9.16 -9.71 0.18
N ASN A 363 -8.87 -10.27 -1.00
CA ASN A 363 -8.67 -11.72 -1.08
C ASN A 363 -7.51 -12.11 -0.17
N GLU A 364 -7.43 -13.38 0.22
CA GLU A 364 -6.29 -13.90 0.97
C GLU A 364 -4.97 -13.51 0.31
N VAL A 365 -4.03 -12.99 1.11
CA VAL A 365 -2.72 -12.55 0.62
C VAL A 365 -1.70 -13.64 0.86
N LYS A 366 -1.11 -14.15 -0.21
CA LYS A 366 -0.11 -15.23 -0.16
C LYS A 366 1.03 -14.93 -1.11
N PHE A 367 2.25 -14.92 -0.58
CA PHE A 367 3.47 -14.88 -1.37
C PHE A 367 4.14 -16.26 -1.42
N THR A 368 4.96 -16.48 -2.45
CA THR A 368 5.80 -17.68 -2.59
C THR A 368 7.17 -17.28 -3.13
N ALA A 369 8.13 -18.20 -3.10
CA ALA A 369 9.44 -17.96 -3.70
C ALA A 369 9.40 -17.77 -5.23
N GLU A 370 8.30 -18.18 -5.89
CA GLU A 370 8.08 -18.03 -7.33
C GLU A 370 7.24 -16.80 -7.69
N SER A 371 6.55 -16.19 -6.71
CA SER A 371 5.67 -15.04 -6.94
C SER A 371 5.51 -14.17 -5.68
N HIS A 372 5.87 -12.91 -5.81
CA HIS A 372 5.62 -11.88 -4.79
C HIS A 372 4.31 -11.10 -5.03
N ARG A 373 3.40 -11.66 -5.84
CA ARG A 373 2.03 -11.18 -6.01
C ARG A 373 1.13 -11.78 -4.94
N GLY A 374 0.67 -10.97 -3.99
CA GLY A 374 -0.11 -11.42 -2.84
C GLY A 374 -1.49 -11.94 -3.19
N SER A 375 -2.17 -11.29 -4.14
CA SER A 375 -3.48 -11.74 -4.63
C SER A 375 -3.66 -11.44 -6.12
N THR A 376 -4.70 -12.02 -6.75
CA THR A 376 -4.96 -11.86 -8.20
C THR A 376 -6.37 -11.38 -8.51
N GLY A 377 -7.28 -11.35 -7.56
CA GLY A 377 -8.67 -10.96 -7.77
C GLY A 377 -9.00 -9.57 -7.25
N SER A 378 -9.84 -8.84 -7.97
CA SER A 378 -10.37 -7.53 -7.58
C SER A 378 -11.88 -7.57 -7.44
N GLY A 379 -12.43 -6.78 -6.54
CA GLY A 379 -13.86 -6.47 -6.58
C GLY A 379 -14.17 -5.55 -7.76
N VAL A 380 -15.35 -5.72 -8.34
CA VAL A 380 -15.92 -4.77 -9.31
C VAL A 380 -17.13 -4.12 -8.67
N TYR A 381 -17.14 -2.81 -8.63
CA TYR A 381 -18.21 -2.02 -8.04
C TYR A 381 -18.78 -1.05 -9.08
N GLN A 382 -19.95 -0.50 -8.81
CA GLN A 382 -20.52 0.57 -9.60
C GLN A 382 -21.05 1.66 -8.68
N VAL A 383 -20.85 2.89 -9.07
CA VAL A 383 -21.48 4.04 -8.38
C VAL A 383 -22.96 4.06 -8.72
N LYS A 384 -23.80 3.97 -7.69
CA LYS A 384 -25.27 4.07 -7.76
C LYS A 384 -25.78 4.97 -6.65
N GLY A 385 -26.45 6.05 -7.01
CA GLY A 385 -26.94 7.03 -6.04
C GLY A 385 -25.83 7.59 -5.14
N GLY A 386 -24.61 7.75 -5.67
CA GLY A 386 -23.45 8.25 -4.93
C GLY A 386 -22.79 7.21 -4.00
N GLN A 387 -23.19 5.94 -4.07
CA GLN A 387 -22.63 4.85 -3.24
C GLN A 387 -21.96 3.79 -4.11
N LEU A 388 -20.94 3.12 -3.56
CA LEU A 388 -20.26 1.98 -4.21
C LEU A 388 -21.06 0.70 -3.99
N THR A 389 -21.67 0.19 -5.05
CA THR A 389 -22.45 -1.06 -5.05
C THR A 389 -21.63 -2.17 -5.66
N GLU A 390 -21.46 -3.29 -4.94
CA GLU A 390 -20.73 -4.46 -5.42
C GLU A 390 -21.45 -5.13 -6.59
N LEU A 391 -20.77 -5.33 -7.71
CA LEU A 391 -21.23 -6.11 -8.85
C LEU A 391 -20.63 -7.52 -8.83
N GLU A 392 -19.35 -7.64 -8.48
CA GLU A 392 -18.62 -8.89 -8.40
C GLU A 392 -17.53 -8.78 -7.32
N ALA A 393 -17.51 -9.72 -6.37
CA ALA A 393 -16.61 -9.63 -5.21
C ALA A 393 -15.15 -10.01 -5.54
N ASN A 394 -14.92 -10.87 -6.55
CA ASN A 394 -13.60 -11.45 -6.83
C ASN A 394 -13.43 -11.75 -8.33
N ALA A 395 -13.49 -10.70 -9.14
CA ALA A 395 -13.19 -10.80 -10.57
C ALA A 395 -11.70 -11.10 -10.79
N LYS A 396 -11.41 -12.04 -11.66
CA LYS A 396 -10.03 -12.43 -12.03
C LYS A 396 -9.75 -12.10 -13.49
N PRO A 397 -8.45 -11.89 -13.86
CA PRO A 397 -8.03 -11.73 -15.24
C PRO A 397 -8.45 -12.87 -16.16
#